data_8523cf54651ed599c90ddb96893495d1
#
_entry.id   8523cf54651ed599c90ddb96893495d1
#
_cell.length_a   1.000
_cell.length_b   1.000
_cell.length_c   1.000
_cell.angle_alpha   90.00
_cell.angle_beta   90.00
_cell.angle_gamma   90.00
#
_symmetry.space_group_name_H-M   'P 1'
#
loop_
_entity.id
_entity.type
_entity.pdbx_description
1 polymer ?
#
loop_
_entity_poly.entity_id
_entity_poly.type
_entity_poly.pdbx_seq_one_letter_code
_entity_poly.pdbx_strand_id
1 'polypeptide(L)'
;QDFNIDELTYVVGNEQDYHFKVLFLILDKLGYTWAKNLHHLSYGMVDLPSGKMKSREGTVVDADDLMAQMVNTAKEKSEELGKLEGYSDEEKASLYKSIGLGALKYYILRVDPKKRILFNPEESIDFNGNTGPFIQYTHARIQSLKRSGTRQDTFEISDVNMTAEEKEIVKAMSLFPEVITQAAHEQSPAIISNYTYD
;
A
#
# COMPACT_ATOMS: atom_id res chain seq x y z
N GLN A 1 7.87 15.77 25.65
CA GLN A 1 8.60 15.31 26.85
C GLN A 1 8.11 13.94 27.34
N ASP A 2 6.81 13.65 27.21
CA ASP A 2 6.22 12.41 27.75
C ASP A 2 6.58 11.14 26.95
N PHE A 3 6.96 11.28 25.69
CA PHE A 3 7.23 10.14 24.79
C PHE A 3 8.67 10.08 24.29
N ASN A 4 9.54 11.03 24.64
CA ASN A 4 10.94 11.10 24.21
C ASN A 4 11.15 10.81 22.71
N ILE A 5 10.38 11.51 21.86
CA ILE A 5 10.39 11.36 20.41
C ILE A 5 11.42 12.31 19.77
N ASP A 6 12.05 11.85 18.70
CA ASP A 6 13.01 12.62 17.90
C ASP A 6 12.33 13.41 16.78
N GLU A 7 11.28 12.84 16.19
CA GLU A 7 10.54 13.40 15.06
C GLU A 7 9.03 13.23 15.25
N LEU A 8 8.23 14.10 14.66
CA LEU A 8 6.77 14.01 14.66
C LEU A 8 6.21 14.29 13.28
N THR A 9 5.46 13.34 12.74
CA THR A 9 4.74 13.48 11.48
C THR A 9 3.25 13.63 11.71
N TYR A 10 2.67 14.71 11.17
CA TYR A 10 1.24 14.94 11.11
C TYR A 10 0.69 14.40 9.79
N VAL A 11 -0.16 13.39 9.83
CA VAL A 11 -0.82 12.83 8.65
C VAL A 11 -2.19 13.50 8.51
N VAL A 12 -2.24 14.55 7.69
CA VAL A 12 -3.44 15.41 7.56
C VAL A 12 -3.62 15.83 6.09
N GLY A 13 -4.88 16.00 5.67
CA GLY A 13 -5.20 16.41 4.29
C GLY A 13 -4.57 17.74 3.86
N ASN A 14 -4.32 17.87 2.56
CA ASN A 14 -3.63 18.99 1.95
C ASN A 14 -4.35 20.35 2.14
N GLU A 15 -5.61 20.35 2.54
CA GLU A 15 -6.35 21.56 2.91
C GLU A 15 -5.70 22.30 4.09
N GLN A 16 -4.87 21.59 4.90
CA GLN A 16 -4.17 22.13 6.07
C GLN A 16 -2.69 22.50 5.78
N ASP A 17 -2.23 22.43 4.55
CA ASP A 17 -0.83 22.70 4.18
C ASP A 17 -0.35 24.06 4.70
N TYR A 18 -1.14 25.10 4.49
CA TYR A 18 -0.81 26.46 4.94
C TYR A 18 -0.78 26.53 6.47
N HIS A 19 -1.71 25.89 7.16
CA HIS A 19 -1.78 25.88 8.61
C HIS A 19 -0.52 25.27 9.21
N PHE A 20 -0.12 24.09 8.78
CA PHE A 20 1.08 23.41 9.30
C PHE A 20 2.37 24.19 8.96
N LYS A 21 2.46 24.73 7.75
CA LYS A 21 3.60 25.58 7.37
C LYS A 21 3.75 26.78 8.33
N VAL A 22 2.67 27.47 8.63
CA VAL A 22 2.67 28.63 9.55
C VAL A 22 2.97 28.17 10.98
N LEU A 23 2.37 27.08 11.44
CA LEU A 23 2.60 26.52 12.77
C LEU A 23 4.09 26.23 12.99
N PHE A 24 4.73 25.51 12.05
CA PHE A 24 6.15 25.15 12.19
C PHE A 24 7.06 26.39 12.18
N LEU A 25 6.76 27.38 11.35
CA LEU A 25 7.48 28.64 11.34
C LEU A 25 7.32 29.43 12.66
N ILE A 26 6.15 29.42 13.27
CA ILE A 26 5.92 30.08 14.57
C ILE A 26 6.74 29.37 15.66
N LEU A 27 6.71 28.04 15.69
CA LEU A 27 7.47 27.27 16.67
C LEU A 27 8.98 27.49 16.54
N ASP A 28 9.49 27.54 15.32
CA ASP A 28 10.89 27.86 15.04
C ASP A 28 11.24 29.27 15.54
N LYS A 29 10.42 30.29 15.24
CA LYS A 29 10.61 31.66 15.71
C LYS A 29 10.52 31.82 17.22
N LEU A 30 9.78 30.97 17.91
CA LEU A 30 9.72 30.91 19.36
C LEU A 30 10.95 30.23 19.98
N GLY A 31 11.89 29.75 19.15
CA GLY A 31 13.16 29.17 19.59
C GLY A 31 13.07 27.67 19.92
N TYR A 32 12.02 26.96 19.52
CA TYR A 32 11.93 25.52 19.71
C TYR A 32 12.79 24.79 18.68
N THR A 33 13.97 24.33 19.09
CA THR A 33 14.95 23.69 18.19
C THR A 33 14.45 22.41 17.52
N TRP A 34 13.48 21.72 18.13
CA TRP A 34 12.82 20.53 17.59
C TRP A 34 11.79 20.85 16.50
N ALA A 35 11.43 22.11 16.28
CA ALA A 35 10.45 22.51 15.25
C ALA A 35 10.86 22.05 13.84
N LYS A 36 12.16 21.93 13.59
CA LYS A 36 12.71 21.42 12.31
C LYS A 36 12.47 19.91 12.09
N ASN A 37 12.13 19.17 13.14
CA ASN A 37 11.85 17.75 13.12
C ASN A 37 10.33 17.47 13.01
N LEU A 38 9.53 18.52 12.79
CA LEU A 38 8.10 18.39 12.52
C LEU A 38 7.87 18.24 11.02
N HIS A 39 7.07 17.28 10.64
CA HIS A 39 6.71 17.03 9.26
C HIS A 39 5.20 16.97 9.07
N HIS A 40 4.70 17.55 7.99
CA HIS A 40 3.32 17.39 7.55
C HIS A 40 3.29 16.44 6.34
N LEU A 41 2.89 15.19 6.57
CA LEU A 41 2.57 14.27 5.51
C LEU A 41 1.18 14.64 4.98
N SER A 42 1.21 15.55 4.01
CA SER A 42 0.02 16.05 3.34
C SER A 42 -0.51 15.00 2.37
N TYR A 43 -1.80 14.69 2.44
CA TYR A 43 -2.41 13.78 1.47
C TYR A 43 -3.53 14.45 0.69
N GLY A 44 -3.64 14.05 -0.59
CA GLY A 44 -4.71 14.46 -1.49
C GLY A 44 -6.04 13.81 -1.13
N MET A 45 -7.12 14.42 -1.60
CA MET A 45 -8.47 13.88 -1.36
C MET A 45 -8.68 12.58 -2.14
N VAL A 46 -9.42 11.66 -1.53
CA VAL A 46 -9.91 10.45 -2.18
C VAL A 46 -11.38 10.68 -2.56
N ASP A 47 -11.66 10.64 -3.85
CA ASP A 47 -13.03 10.73 -4.37
C ASP A 47 -13.53 9.35 -4.77
N LEU A 48 -14.83 9.17 -4.75
CA LEU A 48 -15.51 8.00 -5.31
C LEU A 48 -16.16 8.35 -6.65
N PRO A 49 -16.43 7.38 -7.55
CA PRO A 49 -17.15 7.62 -8.80
C PRO A 49 -18.54 8.24 -8.60
N SER A 50 -19.17 8.00 -7.44
CA SER A 50 -20.45 8.59 -7.04
C SER A 50 -20.38 10.08 -6.72
N GLY A 51 -19.19 10.69 -6.70
CA GLY A 51 -18.97 12.11 -6.48
C GLY A 51 -18.04 12.45 -5.31
N LYS A 52 -17.81 13.74 -5.09
CA LYS A 52 -16.98 14.24 -3.99
C LYS A 52 -17.62 13.95 -2.65
N MET A 53 -16.85 13.39 -1.75
CA MET A 53 -17.24 13.30 -0.35
C MET A 53 -17.28 14.70 0.26
N LYS A 54 -18.49 15.23 0.49
CA LYS A 54 -18.67 16.51 1.18
C LYS A 54 -19.46 16.28 2.46
N SER A 55 -18.84 16.50 3.59
CA SER A 55 -19.47 16.30 4.92
C SER A 55 -20.71 17.18 5.14
N ARG A 56 -20.80 18.33 4.46
CA ARG A 56 -21.95 19.25 4.57
C ARG A 56 -23.18 18.82 3.74
N GLU A 57 -23.04 17.92 2.81
CA GLU A 57 -24.10 17.48 1.88
C GLU A 57 -24.56 16.02 2.16
N GLY A 58 -24.11 15.40 3.25
CA GLY A 58 -24.53 14.04 3.64
C GLY A 58 -24.00 12.90 2.74
N THR A 59 -23.04 13.19 1.87
CA THR A 59 -22.39 12.22 0.95
C THR A 59 -21.02 11.76 1.44
N VAL A 60 -20.85 11.67 2.76
CA VAL A 60 -19.63 11.12 3.35
C VAL A 60 -19.75 9.59 3.35
N VAL A 61 -18.79 8.91 2.77
CA VAL A 61 -18.62 7.47 2.95
C VAL A 61 -17.72 7.27 4.16
N ASP A 62 -18.21 6.59 5.16
CA ASP A 62 -17.41 6.22 6.33
C ASP A 62 -16.30 5.25 5.92
N ALA A 63 -15.14 5.36 6.55
CA ALA A 63 -14.01 4.48 6.26
C ALA A 63 -14.32 3.02 6.60
N ASP A 64 -15.09 2.79 7.68
CA ASP A 64 -15.48 1.44 8.07
C ASP A 64 -16.47 0.84 7.06
N ASP A 65 -17.39 1.64 6.53
CA ASP A 65 -18.33 1.22 5.48
C ASP A 65 -17.58 0.88 4.19
N LEU A 66 -16.59 1.69 3.81
CA LEU A 66 -15.76 1.41 2.65
C LEU A 66 -14.95 0.12 2.83
N MET A 67 -14.36 -0.10 3.99
CA MET A 67 -13.64 -1.33 4.30
C MET A 67 -14.58 -2.55 4.26
N ALA A 68 -15.79 -2.44 4.81
CA ALA A 68 -16.79 -3.50 4.75
C ALA A 68 -17.23 -3.80 3.31
N GLN A 69 -17.46 -2.76 2.50
CA GLN A 69 -17.78 -2.89 1.09
C GLN A 69 -16.67 -3.64 0.34
N MET A 70 -15.41 -3.29 0.58
CA MET A 70 -14.26 -3.96 -0.06
C MET A 70 -14.15 -5.45 0.31
N VAL A 71 -14.43 -5.79 1.58
CA VAL A 71 -14.47 -7.19 2.03
C VAL A 71 -15.60 -7.95 1.33
N ASN A 72 -16.79 -7.35 1.19
CA ASN A 72 -17.91 -7.97 0.49
C ASN A 72 -17.62 -8.15 -1.01
N THR A 73 -17.04 -7.15 -1.68
CA THR A 73 -16.64 -7.27 -3.09
C THR A 73 -15.58 -8.37 -3.27
N ALA A 74 -14.63 -8.49 -2.32
CA ALA A 74 -13.64 -9.57 -2.33
C ALA A 74 -14.30 -10.95 -2.19
N LYS A 75 -15.32 -11.05 -1.32
CA LYS A 75 -16.10 -12.28 -1.15
C LYS A 75 -16.77 -12.69 -2.47
N GLU A 76 -17.56 -11.79 -3.05
CA GLU A 76 -18.29 -12.04 -4.32
C GLU A 76 -17.33 -12.51 -5.41
N LYS A 77 -16.24 -11.79 -5.65
CA LYS A 77 -15.22 -12.14 -6.65
C LYS A 77 -14.54 -13.49 -6.36
N SER A 78 -14.24 -13.78 -5.10
CA SER A 78 -13.60 -15.04 -4.72
C SER A 78 -14.55 -16.23 -4.86
N GLU A 79 -15.84 -16.05 -4.58
CA GLU A 79 -16.88 -17.07 -4.76
C GLU A 79 -17.14 -17.36 -6.25
N GLU A 80 -17.17 -16.32 -7.10
CA GLU A 80 -17.26 -16.47 -8.56
C GLU A 80 -16.10 -17.31 -9.14
N LEU A 81 -14.89 -17.15 -8.60
CA LEU A 81 -13.73 -17.94 -9.02
C LEU A 81 -13.77 -19.41 -8.57
N GLY A 82 -14.62 -19.76 -7.63
CA GLY A 82 -14.93 -21.13 -7.23
C GLY A 82 -13.79 -21.96 -6.64
N LYS A 83 -12.69 -21.36 -6.16
CA LYS A 83 -11.48 -22.04 -5.68
C LYS A 83 -11.40 -22.16 -4.17
N LEU A 84 -12.55 -22.16 -3.48
CA LEU A 84 -12.62 -22.15 -2.00
C LEU A 84 -13.08 -23.49 -1.40
N GLU A 85 -13.02 -24.57 -2.18
CA GLU A 85 -13.34 -25.91 -1.69
C GLU A 85 -12.36 -26.32 -0.59
N GLY A 86 -12.92 -26.80 0.53
CA GLY A 86 -12.12 -27.26 1.68
C GLY A 86 -11.74 -26.20 2.70
N TYR A 87 -12.07 -24.92 2.47
CA TYR A 87 -11.87 -23.86 3.46
C TYR A 87 -13.04 -23.77 4.43
N SER A 88 -12.75 -23.58 5.73
CA SER A 88 -13.78 -23.27 6.74
C SER A 88 -14.33 -21.85 6.52
N ASP A 89 -15.46 -21.53 7.16
CA ASP A 89 -16.06 -20.22 7.04
C ASP A 89 -15.17 -19.12 7.66
N GLU A 90 -14.43 -19.42 8.73
CA GLU A 90 -13.46 -18.53 9.35
C GLU A 90 -12.27 -18.26 8.42
N GLU A 91 -11.76 -19.28 7.75
CA GLU A 91 -10.67 -19.13 6.77
C GLU A 91 -11.11 -18.31 5.57
N LYS A 92 -12.32 -18.54 5.06
CA LYS A 92 -12.91 -17.72 3.99
C LYS A 92 -13.05 -16.26 4.40
N ALA A 93 -13.60 -16.00 5.60
CA ALA A 93 -13.76 -14.64 6.11
C ALA A 93 -12.41 -13.91 6.25
N SER A 94 -11.38 -14.60 6.75
CA SER A 94 -10.02 -14.07 6.85
C SER A 94 -9.43 -13.76 5.48
N LEU A 95 -9.64 -14.65 4.49
CA LEU A 95 -9.19 -14.47 3.12
C LEU A 95 -9.86 -13.25 2.46
N TYR A 96 -11.18 -13.12 2.56
CA TYR A 96 -11.92 -11.98 1.99
C TYR A 96 -11.44 -10.65 2.60
N LYS A 97 -11.23 -10.63 3.91
CA LYS A 97 -10.67 -9.47 4.60
C LYS A 97 -9.26 -9.13 4.10
N SER A 98 -8.41 -10.14 3.94
CA SER A 98 -7.04 -9.95 3.45
C SER A 98 -7.01 -9.40 2.02
N ILE A 99 -7.85 -9.94 1.13
CA ILE A 99 -7.96 -9.48 -0.27
C ILE A 99 -8.56 -8.07 -0.31
N GLY A 100 -9.72 -7.84 0.33
CA GLY A 100 -10.42 -6.57 0.28
C GLY A 100 -9.61 -5.41 0.85
N LEU A 101 -9.03 -5.59 2.04
CA LEU A 101 -8.19 -4.54 2.64
C LEU A 101 -6.85 -4.40 1.93
N GLY A 102 -6.29 -5.48 1.38
CA GLY A 102 -5.10 -5.43 0.54
C GLY A 102 -5.33 -4.62 -0.73
N ALA A 103 -6.45 -4.82 -1.40
CA ALA A 103 -6.86 -4.06 -2.58
C ALA A 103 -7.01 -2.57 -2.27
N LEU A 104 -7.75 -2.22 -1.22
CA LEU A 104 -7.97 -0.84 -0.79
C LEU A 104 -6.65 -0.14 -0.47
N LYS A 105 -5.85 -0.73 0.40
CA LYS A 105 -4.57 -0.15 0.84
C LYS A 105 -3.62 0.06 -0.33
N TYR A 106 -3.46 -0.96 -1.18
CA TYR A 106 -2.57 -0.87 -2.32
C TYR A 106 -3.00 0.21 -3.32
N TYR A 107 -4.30 0.28 -3.63
CA TYR A 107 -4.84 1.27 -4.56
C TYR A 107 -4.54 2.70 -4.11
N ILE A 108 -4.66 2.96 -2.82
CA ILE A 108 -4.36 4.27 -2.24
C ILE A 108 -2.84 4.51 -2.20
N LEU A 109 -2.07 3.53 -1.73
CA LEU A 109 -0.64 3.70 -1.47
C LEU A 109 0.24 3.70 -2.73
N ARG A 110 -0.23 3.15 -3.86
CA ARG A 110 0.52 3.18 -5.13
C ARG A 110 0.61 4.57 -5.77
N VAL A 111 -0.22 5.50 -5.31
CA VAL A 111 -0.26 6.88 -5.80
C VAL A 111 0.49 7.78 -4.81
N ASP A 112 1.22 8.78 -5.33
CA ASP A 112 1.87 9.78 -4.49
C ASP A 112 0.84 10.36 -3.48
N PRO A 113 1.15 10.42 -2.18
CA PRO A 113 0.20 10.88 -1.17
C PRO A 113 -0.41 12.24 -1.47
N LYS A 114 0.34 13.18 -2.09
CA LYS A 114 -0.12 14.54 -2.41
C LYS A 114 -1.11 14.59 -3.55
N LYS A 115 -1.24 13.53 -4.33
CA LYS A 115 -2.14 13.48 -5.47
C LYS A 115 -3.56 13.14 -5.03
N ARG A 116 -4.52 13.69 -5.76
CA ARG A 116 -5.92 13.33 -5.64
C ARG A 116 -6.17 11.98 -6.27
N ILE A 117 -6.96 11.13 -5.63
CA ILE A 117 -7.26 9.77 -6.07
C ILE A 117 -8.76 9.67 -6.35
N LEU A 118 -9.12 9.15 -7.52
CA LEU A 118 -10.46 8.61 -7.78
C LEU A 118 -10.43 7.12 -7.47
N PHE A 119 -10.99 6.75 -6.32
CA PHE A 119 -11.01 5.35 -5.88
C PHE A 119 -12.20 4.62 -6.51
N ASN A 120 -11.91 3.56 -7.24
CA ASN A 120 -12.91 2.65 -7.81
C ASN A 120 -12.79 1.28 -7.12
N PRO A 121 -13.80 0.86 -6.32
CA PRO A 121 -13.77 -0.43 -5.63
C PRO A 121 -13.60 -1.63 -6.57
N GLU A 122 -14.30 -1.64 -7.70
CA GLU A 122 -14.27 -2.76 -8.65
C GLU A 122 -12.91 -2.90 -9.33
N GLU A 123 -12.31 -1.80 -9.75
CA GLU A 123 -10.97 -1.80 -10.36
C GLU A 123 -9.88 -2.16 -9.36
N SER A 124 -10.04 -1.77 -8.10
CA SER A 124 -9.03 -2.00 -7.07
C SER A 124 -8.88 -3.47 -6.70
N ILE A 125 -9.94 -4.29 -6.92
CA ILE A 125 -10.00 -5.70 -6.55
C ILE A 125 -9.77 -6.64 -7.74
N ASP A 126 -9.38 -6.11 -8.89
CA ASP A 126 -9.04 -6.92 -10.06
C ASP A 126 -7.78 -7.76 -9.80
N PHE A 127 -7.79 -9.02 -10.19
CA PHE A 127 -6.64 -9.92 -10.13
C PHE A 127 -5.69 -9.75 -11.32
N ASN A 128 -5.99 -8.84 -12.22
CA ASN A 128 -5.13 -8.46 -13.34
C ASN A 128 -4.70 -7.00 -13.20
N GLY A 129 -3.52 -6.67 -13.72
CA GLY A 129 -3.02 -5.32 -13.70
C GLY A 129 -2.40 -4.89 -12.37
N ASN A 130 -2.22 -3.57 -12.21
CA ASN A 130 -1.53 -2.99 -11.06
C ASN A 130 -2.46 -2.87 -9.84
N THR A 131 -2.69 -4.00 -9.15
CA THR A 131 -3.60 -4.13 -8.01
C THR A 131 -2.99 -4.92 -6.86
N GLY A 132 -3.50 -4.70 -5.63
CA GLY A 132 -3.10 -5.48 -4.46
C GLY A 132 -3.34 -6.99 -4.63
N PRO A 133 -4.54 -7.42 -5.08
CA PRO A 133 -4.82 -8.84 -5.34
C PRO A 133 -3.89 -9.49 -6.37
N PHE A 134 -3.44 -8.77 -7.39
CA PHE A 134 -2.45 -9.27 -8.36
C PHE A 134 -1.12 -9.61 -7.66
N ILE A 135 -0.62 -8.72 -6.80
CA ILE A 135 0.60 -8.94 -6.04
C ILE A 135 0.43 -10.10 -5.06
N GLN A 136 -0.71 -10.18 -4.35
CA GLN A 136 -1.03 -11.29 -3.46
C GLN A 136 -1.09 -12.63 -4.21
N TYR A 137 -1.68 -12.64 -5.39
CA TYR A 137 -1.74 -13.82 -6.25
C TYR A 137 -0.34 -14.24 -6.72
N THR A 138 0.49 -13.29 -7.14
CA THR A 138 1.89 -13.55 -7.52
C THR A 138 2.67 -14.16 -6.35
N HIS A 139 2.52 -13.61 -5.13
CA HIS A 139 3.10 -14.17 -3.92
C HIS A 139 2.65 -15.62 -3.68
N ALA A 140 1.34 -15.89 -3.79
CA ALA A 140 0.79 -17.24 -3.61
C ALA A 140 1.38 -18.24 -4.64
N ARG A 141 1.57 -17.82 -5.89
CA ARG A 141 2.23 -18.63 -6.92
C ARG A 141 3.69 -18.92 -6.58
N ILE A 142 4.44 -17.92 -6.14
CA ILE A 142 5.83 -18.10 -5.70
C ILE A 142 5.90 -19.12 -4.54
N GLN A 143 5.02 -18.99 -3.55
CA GLN A 143 4.97 -19.95 -2.44
C GLN A 143 4.59 -21.37 -2.89
N SER A 144 3.73 -21.49 -3.88
CA SER A 144 3.40 -22.79 -4.49
C SER A 144 4.61 -23.41 -5.18
N LEU A 145 5.34 -22.66 -5.97
CA LEU A 145 6.58 -23.12 -6.62
C LEU A 145 7.62 -23.54 -5.58
N LYS A 146 7.81 -22.77 -4.50
CA LYS A 146 8.74 -23.12 -3.42
C LYS A 146 8.36 -24.43 -2.70
N ARG A 147 7.07 -24.75 -2.59
CA ARG A 147 6.60 -26.03 -1.99
C ARG A 147 6.78 -27.21 -2.93
N SER A 148 6.63 -27.02 -4.23
CA SER A 148 6.75 -28.10 -5.23
C SER A 148 8.18 -28.31 -5.73
N GLY A 149 9.04 -27.31 -5.56
CA GLY A 149 10.44 -27.36 -6.01
C GLY A 149 11.33 -28.11 -5.01
N THR A 150 12.30 -28.85 -5.54
CA THR A 150 13.39 -29.42 -4.73
C THR A 150 14.41 -28.31 -4.48
N ARG A 151 14.55 -27.89 -3.22
CA ARG A 151 15.57 -26.91 -2.85
C ARG A 151 16.94 -27.59 -2.86
N GLN A 152 17.85 -27.06 -3.66
CA GLN A 152 19.25 -27.42 -3.61
C GLN A 152 19.95 -26.43 -2.66
N ASP A 153 20.42 -26.93 -1.51
CA ASP A 153 20.97 -26.09 -0.44
C ASP A 153 22.43 -25.65 -0.70
N THR A 154 23.09 -26.33 -1.64
CA THR A 154 24.47 -26.01 -2.03
C THR A 154 24.60 -26.02 -3.55
N PHE A 155 25.15 -24.94 -4.11
CA PHE A 155 25.52 -24.85 -5.51
C PHE A 155 26.76 -23.93 -5.64
N GLU A 156 27.60 -24.20 -6.64
CA GLU A 156 28.69 -23.30 -7.01
C GLU A 156 28.13 -22.21 -7.93
N ILE A 157 28.54 -20.95 -7.70
CA ILE A 157 28.08 -19.81 -8.53
C ILE A 157 28.45 -19.99 -9.99
N SER A 158 29.58 -20.67 -10.26
CA SER A 158 30.02 -21.03 -11.60
C SER A 158 29.07 -21.90 -12.39
N ASP A 159 28.20 -22.66 -11.69
CA ASP A 159 27.28 -23.61 -12.30
C ASP A 159 25.92 -22.98 -12.63
N VAL A 160 25.71 -21.71 -12.23
CA VAL A 160 24.46 -20.98 -12.46
C VAL A 160 24.48 -20.30 -13.83
N ASN A 161 23.73 -20.85 -14.77
CA ASN A 161 23.50 -20.22 -16.06
C ASN A 161 22.13 -19.54 -16.08
N MET A 162 22.10 -18.27 -15.71
CA MET A 162 20.88 -17.47 -15.60
C MET A 162 20.41 -16.98 -16.97
N THR A 163 19.10 -17.06 -17.21
CA THR A 163 18.44 -16.40 -18.34
C THR A 163 18.49 -14.87 -18.20
N ALA A 164 18.08 -14.15 -19.25
CA ALA A 164 18.02 -12.69 -19.20
C ALA A 164 17.00 -12.20 -18.15
N GLU A 165 15.84 -12.87 -18.10
CA GLU A 165 14.75 -12.56 -17.16
C GLU A 165 15.16 -12.81 -15.70
N GLU A 166 15.85 -13.91 -15.42
CA GLU A 166 16.38 -14.21 -14.08
C GLU A 166 17.39 -13.16 -13.62
N LYS A 167 18.25 -12.69 -14.52
CA LYS A 167 19.21 -11.61 -14.23
C LYS A 167 18.51 -10.29 -13.89
N GLU A 168 17.45 -9.94 -14.62
CA GLU A 168 16.66 -8.72 -14.31
C GLU A 168 15.95 -8.83 -12.95
N ILE A 169 15.43 -10.01 -12.59
CA ILE A 169 14.84 -10.23 -11.26
C ILE A 169 15.91 -10.05 -10.16
N VAL A 170 17.08 -10.65 -10.30
CA VAL A 170 18.16 -10.51 -9.31
C VAL A 170 18.61 -9.06 -9.20
N LYS A 171 18.73 -8.34 -10.32
CA LYS A 171 19.05 -6.93 -10.35
C LYS A 171 17.96 -6.08 -9.66
N ALA A 172 16.69 -6.31 -9.95
CA ALA A 172 15.60 -5.64 -9.27
C ALA A 172 15.66 -5.88 -7.75
N MET A 173 15.85 -7.13 -7.31
CA MET A 173 16.00 -7.46 -5.89
C MET A 173 17.18 -6.76 -5.23
N SER A 174 18.29 -6.56 -5.94
CA SER A 174 19.48 -5.87 -5.40
C SER A 174 19.24 -4.39 -5.12
N LEU A 175 18.28 -3.77 -5.81
CA LEU A 175 17.90 -2.36 -5.61
C LEU A 175 16.98 -2.14 -4.40
N PHE A 176 16.42 -3.20 -3.81
CA PHE A 176 15.45 -3.08 -2.72
C PHE A 176 15.90 -2.22 -1.53
N PRO A 177 17.15 -2.33 -1.02
CA PRO A 177 17.62 -1.48 0.07
C PRO A 177 17.61 0.02 -0.26
N GLU A 178 17.94 0.37 -1.51
CA GLU A 178 17.91 1.76 -1.99
C GLU A 178 16.47 2.27 -2.09
N VAL A 179 15.56 1.43 -2.61
CA VAL A 179 14.13 1.73 -2.70
C VAL A 179 13.53 2.04 -1.32
N ILE A 180 13.86 1.22 -0.31
CA ILE A 180 13.40 1.45 1.07
C ILE A 180 13.95 2.76 1.63
N THR A 181 15.23 3.03 1.40
CA THR A 181 15.87 4.27 1.87
C THR A 181 15.23 5.50 1.22
N GLN A 182 14.99 5.43 -0.09
CA GLN A 182 14.34 6.50 -0.83
C GLN A 182 12.89 6.71 -0.35
N ALA A 183 12.13 5.63 -0.19
CA ALA A 183 10.74 5.70 0.28
C ALA A 183 10.64 6.33 1.68
N ALA A 184 11.57 6.01 2.56
CA ALA A 184 11.65 6.59 3.90
C ALA A 184 12.01 8.08 3.85
N HIS A 185 13.01 8.46 3.06
CA HIS A 185 13.44 9.85 2.91
C HIS A 185 12.34 10.74 2.30
N GLU A 186 11.64 10.23 1.29
CA GLU A 186 10.56 10.96 0.62
C GLU A 186 9.21 10.83 1.37
N GLN A 187 9.13 9.97 2.39
CA GLN A 187 7.91 9.60 3.12
C GLN A 187 6.78 9.18 2.16
N SER A 188 7.15 8.47 1.10
CA SER A 188 6.25 8.05 0.02
C SER A 188 6.14 6.53 -0.07
N PRO A 189 5.03 5.93 0.42
CA PRO A 189 4.79 4.50 0.26
C PRO A 189 4.59 4.09 -1.20
N ALA A 190 4.29 5.03 -2.09
CA ALA A 190 4.12 4.77 -3.51
C ALA A 190 5.38 4.20 -4.17
N ILE A 191 6.55 4.58 -3.69
CA ILE A 191 7.83 4.09 -4.18
C ILE A 191 7.93 2.57 -3.96
N ILE A 192 7.58 2.08 -2.77
CA ILE A 192 7.58 0.64 -2.45
C ILE A 192 6.48 -0.09 -3.22
N SER A 193 5.28 0.50 -3.28
CA SER A 193 4.14 -0.11 -3.96
C SER A 193 4.42 -0.34 -5.45
N ASN A 194 4.98 0.66 -6.13
CA ASN A 194 5.32 0.54 -7.55
C ASN A 194 6.49 -0.43 -7.78
N TYR A 195 7.55 -0.34 -6.98
CA TYR A 195 8.66 -1.30 -7.05
C TYR A 195 8.20 -2.76 -6.87
N THR A 196 7.20 -3.01 -6.01
CA THR A 196 6.69 -4.36 -5.78
C THR A 196 5.90 -4.89 -6.97
N TYR A 197 5.30 -4.02 -7.76
CA TYR A 197 4.55 -4.37 -8.97
C TYR A 197 5.49 -4.61 -10.17
N ASP A 198 6.51 -3.79 -10.35
CA ASP A 198 7.49 -3.86 -11.45
C ASP A 198 8.35 -5.13 -11.36
#